data_43584b7e3f19cce0f71ad5c35cdaa2e9
#
_entry.id   43584b7e3f19cce0f71ad5c35cdaa2e9
#
_cell.length_a   1.000
_cell.length_b   1.000
_cell.length_c   1.000
_cell.angle_alpha   90.00
_cell.angle_beta   90.00
_cell.angle_gamma   90.00
#
_symmetry.space_group_name_H-M   'P 1'
#
loop_
_entity.id
_entity.type
_entity.pdbx_description
1 polymer ?
#
loop_
_entity_poly.entity_id
_entity_poly.type
_entity_poly.pdbx_seq_one_letter_code
_entity_poly.pdbx_strand_id
1 'polypeptide(L)'
;RDVLGSRGLGDVYKRQGKGGVGKSTVSANLAVALAKQGYKVGLLDADIFGPSMPKMFQVEDARPYAENVEGRDLIVPVEKYGIKLLSIGFFVDPDQATLWRGGMASNALKQLIGDANWGDLDYFLIDLPPGTSDIHLTVVQTLALTGAIVVSTPQAVALADARKGINMFVNEKVNVPILGLVENMAWFTPAELPENKYYIFGKEGAKKLAEEMNVPLLGQIPIVQSICESGDKGTPVALDENTVTGRAFLQLAASVVRQVDKRNVEMAPTEVVKMQK
;
A
#
# COMPACT_ATOMS: atom_id res chain seq x y z
N ARG A 1 8.97 -13.58 -7.70
CA ARG A 1 7.93 -12.53 -7.63
C ARG A 1 7.69 -12.17 -6.17
N ASP A 2 8.02 -10.96 -5.78
CA ASP A 2 7.84 -10.50 -4.41
C ASP A 2 6.50 -9.79 -4.25
N VAL A 3 5.70 -10.21 -3.26
CA VAL A 3 4.39 -9.65 -2.99
C VAL A 3 4.46 -8.82 -1.71
N LEU A 4 4.24 -7.53 -1.85
CA LEU A 4 4.28 -6.57 -0.75
C LEU A 4 2.87 -6.11 -0.40
N GLY A 5 2.46 -6.36 0.84
CA GLY A 5 1.24 -5.79 1.39
C GLY A 5 1.57 -4.52 2.16
N SER A 6 0.97 -3.39 1.80
CA SER A 6 1.08 -2.17 2.59
C SER A 6 -0.16 -1.98 3.44
N ARG A 7 0.02 -1.59 4.69
CA ARG A 7 -1.05 -1.35 5.63
C ARG A 7 -0.86 -0.05 6.38
N GLY A 8 -1.89 0.79 6.36
CA GLY A 8 -2.04 1.89 7.29
C GLY A 8 -3.21 1.58 8.22
N LEU A 9 -3.02 1.81 9.49
CA LEU A 9 -4.04 1.69 10.50
C LEU A 9 -4.39 3.08 11.03
N GLY A 10 -5.45 3.62 10.51
CA GLY A 10 -6.11 4.79 11.05
C GLY A 10 -7.59 4.69 10.76
N ASP A 11 -8.35 4.81 11.80
CA ASP A 11 -9.80 4.88 11.91
C ASP A 11 -10.55 3.58 12.16
N VAL A 12 -10.64 3.27 13.45
CA VAL A 12 -11.87 2.79 14.05
C VAL A 12 -12.54 3.98 14.72
N TYR A 13 -13.70 4.36 14.19
CA TYR A 13 -14.73 5.25 14.70
C TYR A 13 -14.89 6.66 14.10
N LYS A 14 -16.00 6.76 13.41
CA LYS A 14 -16.93 7.87 13.18
C LYS A 14 -16.60 8.90 12.13
N ARG A 15 -17.51 8.89 11.15
CA ARG A 15 -18.16 10.07 10.52
C ARG A 15 -17.40 11.39 10.73
N GLN A 16 -17.00 11.95 9.64
CA GLN A 16 -16.52 13.30 9.39
C GLN A 16 -15.00 13.45 9.36
N GLY A 17 -14.45 13.52 8.14
CA GLY A 17 -13.33 14.43 7.84
C GLY A 17 -11.96 14.09 8.39
N LYS A 18 -11.67 12.85 8.79
CA LYS A 18 -10.30 12.45 9.13
C LYS A 18 -9.71 11.63 7.99
N GLY A 19 -8.85 12.27 7.21
CA GLY A 19 -7.95 11.57 6.32
C GLY A 19 -7.14 10.55 7.10
N GLY A 20 -7.02 9.32 6.57
CA GLY A 20 -6.21 8.28 7.19
C GLY A 20 -4.71 8.62 7.18
N VAL A 21 -3.85 7.71 7.61
CA VAL A 21 -2.37 7.88 7.67
C VAL A 21 -1.71 8.05 6.30
N GLY A 22 -2.48 8.13 5.21
CA GLY A 22 -1.98 8.28 3.84
C GLY A 22 -1.42 6.98 3.24
N LYS A 23 -1.93 5.84 3.66
CA LYS A 23 -1.52 4.52 3.21
C LYS A 23 -1.55 4.39 1.68
N SER A 24 -2.68 4.71 1.05
CA SER A 24 -2.84 4.61 -0.40
C SER A 24 -1.91 5.56 -1.16
N THR A 25 -1.67 6.76 -0.61
CA THR A 25 -0.67 7.70 -1.15
C THR A 25 0.73 7.10 -1.12
N VAL A 26 1.08 6.44 -0.01
CA VAL A 26 2.38 5.75 0.11
C VAL A 26 2.45 4.58 -0.86
N SER A 27 1.42 3.75 -0.96
CA SER A 27 1.36 2.61 -1.89
C SER A 27 1.51 3.03 -3.34
N ALA A 28 0.77 4.06 -3.77
CA ALA A 28 0.81 4.60 -5.13
C ALA A 28 2.20 5.12 -5.49
N ASN A 29 2.78 5.95 -4.61
CA ASN A 29 4.08 6.55 -4.86
C ASN A 29 5.23 5.53 -4.74
N LEU A 30 5.13 4.55 -3.85
CA LEU A 30 6.09 3.45 -3.77
C LEU A 30 6.09 2.62 -5.06
N ALA A 31 4.90 2.29 -5.60
CA ALA A 31 4.78 1.56 -6.86
C ALA A 31 5.45 2.32 -8.01
N VAL A 32 5.17 3.62 -8.14
CA VAL A 32 5.79 4.47 -9.17
C VAL A 32 7.30 4.59 -8.97
N ALA A 33 7.76 4.74 -7.72
CA ALA A 33 9.19 4.84 -7.41
C ALA A 33 9.94 3.55 -7.76
N LEU A 34 9.36 2.38 -7.50
CA LEU A 34 9.92 1.08 -7.90
C LEU A 34 9.97 0.95 -9.43
N ALA A 35 8.91 1.35 -10.13
CA ALA A 35 8.88 1.33 -11.60
C ALA A 35 9.94 2.27 -12.20
N LYS A 36 10.17 3.45 -11.62
CA LYS A 36 11.26 4.36 -12.02
C LYS A 36 12.65 3.76 -11.82
N GLN A 37 12.82 2.84 -10.88
CA GLN A 37 14.05 2.09 -10.68
C GLN A 37 14.22 0.91 -11.65
N GLY A 38 13.29 0.72 -12.57
CA GLY A 38 13.35 -0.28 -13.64
C GLY A 38 12.66 -1.61 -13.30
N TYR A 39 11.98 -1.71 -12.16
CA TYR A 39 11.25 -2.91 -11.78
C TYR A 39 9.89 -3.00 -12.47
N LYS A 40 9.45 -4.21 -12.79
CA LYS A 40 8.09 -4.52 -13.26
C LYS A 40 7.17 -4.59 -12.04
N VAL A 41 6.24 -3.64 -11.95
CA VAL A 41 5.40 -3.44 -10.76
C VAL A 41 3.92 -3.62 -11.08
N GLY A 42 3.25 -4.40 -10.25
CA GLY A 42 1.80 -4.47 -10.17
C GLY A 42 1.31 -3.80 -8.88
N LEU A 43 0.19 -3.09 -8.96
CA LEU A 43 -0.48 -2.48 -7.82
C LEU A 43 -1.95 -2.90 -7.82
N LEU A 44 -2.38 -3.54 -6.74
CA LEU A 44 -3.78 -3.90 -6.52
C LEU A 44 -4.35 -3.06 -5.37
N ASP A 45 -5.38 -2.28 -5.68
CA ASP A 45 -6.18 -1.55 -4.70
C ASP A 45 -7.33 -2.45 -4.21
N ALA A 46 -7.21 -2.92 -2.97
CA ALA A 46 -8.17 -3.82 -2.33
C ALA A 46 -9.08 -3.10 -1.32
N ASP A 47 -9.07 -1.76 -1.29
CA ASP A 47 -9.95 -0.98 -0.40
C ASP A 47 -11.31 -0.75 -1.06
N ILE A 48 -12.29 -1.61 -0.71
CA ILE A 48 -13.63 -1.56 -1.28
C ILE A 48 -14.40 -0.32 -0.84
N PHE A 49 -14.15 0.15 0.38
CA PHE A 49 -14.91 1.24 0.97
C PHE A 49 -14.39 2.63 0.59
N GLY A 50 -13.19 2.69 0.06
CA GLY A 50 -12.54 3.92 -0.37
C GLY A 50 -11.51 3.69 -1.45
N PRO A 51 -11.87 3.08 -2.59
CA PRO A 51 -10.92 2.83 -3.67
C PRO A 51 -10.40 4.17 -4.18
N SER A 52 -9.11 4.43 -3.96
CA SER A 52 -8.50 5.73 -4.24
C SER A 52 -7.54 5.70 -5.42
N MET A 53 -7.06 4.53 -5.80
CA MET A 53 -6.08 4.40 -6.88
C MET A 53 -6.59 4.87 -8.24
N PRO A 54 -7.86 4.62 -8.66
CA PRO A 54 -8.36 5.16 -9.91
C PRO A 54 -8.21 6.67 -10.02
N LYS A 55 -8.54 7.40 -8.95
CA LYS A 55 -8.38 8.86 -8.88
C LYS A 55 -6.92 9.28 -8.84
N MET A 56 -6.09 8.62 -8.01
CA MET A 56 -4.67 8.95 -7.86
C MET A 56 -3.86 8.76 -9.14
N PHE A 57 -4.36 7.94 -10.07
CA PHE A 57 -3.72 7.67 -11.36
C PHE A 57 -4.46 8.28 -12.55
N GLN A 58 -5.53 9.06 -12.33
CA GLN A 58 -6.40 9.62 -13.40
C GLN A 58 -6.90 8.54 -14.37
N VAL A 59 -7.44 7.48 -13.84
CA VAL A 59 -7.97 6.34 -14.60
C VAL A 59 -9.37 5.94 -14.11
N GLU A 60 -10.16 6.87 -13.57
CA GLU A 60 -11.51 6.62 -13.06
C GLU A 60 -12.43 6.11 -14.17
N ASP A 61 -12.23 6.55 -15.39
CA ASP A 61 -13.01 6.13 -16.55
C ASP A 61 -12.53 4.81 -17.18
N ALA A 62 -11.43 4.25 -16.67
CA ALA A 62 -10.93 2.98 -17.18
C ALA A 62 -11.93 1.85 -16.92
N ARG A 63 -12.09 0.99 -17.90
CA ARG A 63 -12.95 -0.21 -17.82
C ARG A 63 -12.10 -1.39 -18.21
N PRO A 64 -11.43 -2.05 -17.24
CA PRO A 64 -10.69 -3.28 -17.50
C PRO A 64 -11.57 -4.30 -18.20
N TYR A 65 -11.04 -4.93 -19.22
CA TYR A 65 -11.72 -5.94 -20.03
C TYR A 65 -11.03 -7.29 -19.87
N ALA A 66 -11.73 -8.36 -20.27
CA ALA A 66 -11.14 -9.69 -20.33
C ALA A 66 -10.56 -9.94 -21.72
N GLU A 67 -9.39 -10.57 -21.76
CA GLU A 67 -8.71 -11.02 -22.96
C GLU A 67 -8.47 -12.53 -22.86
N ASN A 68 -8.66 -13.26 -23.95
CA ASN A 68 -8.36 -14.69 -23.97
C ASN A 68 -6.85 -14.90 -24.16
N VAL A 69 -6.21 -15.42 -23.12
CA VAL A 69 -4.79 -15.77 -23.12
C VAL A 69 -4.68 -17.28 -22.92
N GLU A 70 -4.22 -17.98 -23.94
CA GLU A 70 -4.01 -19.44 -23.90
C GLU A 70 -5.27 -20.22 -23.45
N GLY A 71 -6.45 -19.78 -23.88
CA GLY A 71 -7.72 -20.44 -23.55
C GLY A 71 -8.33 -20.04 -22.20
N ARG A 72 -7.75 -19.06 -21.51
CA ARG A 72 -8.29 -18.48 -20.28
C ARG A 72 -8.63 -17.02 -20.48
N ASP A 73 -9.81 -16.61 -20.03
CA ASP A 73 -10.18 -15.20 -20.02
C ASP A 73 -9.55 -14.52 -18.80
N LEU A 74 -8.61 -13.63 -19.05
CA LEU A 74 -7.88 -12.89 -18.03
C LEU A 74 -8.22 -11.41 -18.08
N ILE A 75 -8.41 -10.80 -16.92
CA ILE A 75 -8.61 -9.35 -16.76
C ILE A 75 -7.30 -8.64 -17.12
N VAL A 76 -7.37 -7.69 -18.04
CA VAL A 76 -6.22 -6.88 -18.44
C VAL A 76 -6.07 -5.69 -17.49
N PRO A 77 -4.96 -5.59 -16.71
CA PRO A 77 -4.71 -4.45 -15.85
C PRO A 77 -4.55 -3.15 -16.65
N VAL A 78 -4.95 -2.04 -16.05
CA VAL A 78 -4.68 -0.70 -16.58
C VAL A 78 -3.19 -0.40 -16.44
N GLU A 79 -2.56 0.06 -17.52
CA GLU A 79 -1.14 0.46 -17.47
C GLU A 79 -1.03 1.98 -17.36
N LYS A 80 -0.34 2.45 -16.32
CA LYS A 80 -0.10 3.88 -16.07
C LYS A 80 1.21 4.07 -15.32
N TYR A 81 2.00 5.06 -15.71
CA TYR A 81 3.28 5.42 -15.08
C TYR A 81 4.25 4.23 -14.90
N GLY A 82 4.25 3.29 -15.85
CA GLY A 82 5.12 2.11 -15.81
C GLY A 82 4.67 1.01 -14.86
N ILE A 83 3.46 1.07 -14.31
CA ILE A 83 2.88 0.03 -13.45
C ILE A 83 1.63 -0.58 -14.08
N LYS A 84 1.32 -1.82 -13.70
CA LYS A 84 0.03 -2.47 -13.94
C LYS A 84 -0.87 -2.27 -12.73
N LEU A 85 -2.04 -1.68 -12.94
CA LEU A 85 -2.98 -1.30 -11.88
C LEU A 85 -4.31 -2.02 -12.06
N LEU A 86 -4.80 -2.64 -10.99
CA LEU A 86 -6.21 -2.96 -10.82
C LEU A 86 -6.72 -2.40 -9.50
N SER A 87 -7.95 -1.95 -9.51
CA SER A 87 -8.67 -1.52 -8.31
C SER A 87 -10.02 -2.21 -8.27
N ILE A 88 -10.43 -2.62 -7.10
CA ILE A 88 -11.79 -3.09 -6.90
C ILE A 88 -12.81 -2.02 -7.30
N GLY A 89 -12.43 -0.74 -7.21
CA GLY A 89 -13.24 0.39 -7.62
C GLY A 89 -13.57 0.45 -9.11
N PHE A 90 -12.89 -0.31 -9.97
CA PHE A 90 -13.27 -0.42 -11.38
C PHE A 90 -14.51 -1.28 -11.62
N PHE A 91 -14.87 -2.12 -10.63
CA PHE A 91 -15.91 -3.14 -10.75
C PHE A 91 -17.06 -2.92 -9.79
N VAL A 92 -16.93 -2.01 -8.84
CA VAL A 92 -17.94 -1.70 -7.82
C VAL A 92 -18.42 -0.28 -7.99
N ASP A 93 -19.73 -0.11 -8.15
CA ASP A 93 -20.35 1.20 -8.09
C ASP A 93 -20.18 1.77 -6.65
N PRO A 94 -19.65 2.98 -6.49
CA PRO A 94 -19.48 3.61 -5.17
C PRO A 94 -20.76 3.61 -4.32
N ASP A 95 -21.93 3.78 -4.96
CA ASP A 95 -23.23 3.78 -4.30
C ASP A 95 -23.66 2.38 -3.82
N GLN A 96 -23.09 1.33 -4.43
CA GLN A 96 -23.37 -0.06 -4.10
C GLN A 96 -22.29 -0.71 -3.21
N ALA A 97 -21.17 -0.04 -2.96
CA ALA A 97 -20.06 -0.57 -2.16
C ALA A 97 -20.51 -1.05 -0.76
N THR A 98 -21.52 -0.40 -0.18
CA THR A 98 -22.09 -0.78 1.12
C THR A 98 -22.85 -2.11 1.10
N LEU A 99 -23.26 -2.58 -0.08
CA LEU A 99 -23.95 -3.86 -0.28
C LEU A 99 -22.96 -5.04 -0.41
N TRP A 100 -21.70 -4.75 -0.68
CA TRP A 100 -20.65 -5.74 -0.80
C TRP A 100 -20.21 -6.23 0.58
N ARG A 101 -20.90 -7.28 1.06
CA ARG A 101 -20.60 -7.86 2.38
C ARG A 101 -19.76 -9.14 2.23
N GLY A 102 -18.77 -9.29 3.11
CA GLY A 102 -18.05 -10.54 3.37
C GLY A 102 -17.56 -11.27 2.12
N GLY A 103 -18.22 -12.34 1.75
CA GLY A 103 -17.77 -13.24 0.69
C GLY A 103 -17.73 -12.64 -0.73
N MET A 104 -18.55 -11.62 -1.04
CA MET A 104 -18.51 -10.99 -2.38
C MET A 104 -17.20 -10.25 -2.61
N ALA A 105 -16.80 -9.46 -1.64
CA ALA A 105 -15.56 -8.71 -1.68
C ALA A 105 -14.32 -9.63 -1.76
N SER A 106 -14.32 -10.67 -0.93
CA SER A 106 -13.26 -11.68 -0.92
C SER A 106 -13.17 -12.44 -2.25
N ASN A 107 -14.30 -12.77 -2.87
CA ASN A 107 -14.32 -13.45 -4.16
C ASN A 107 -13.81 -12.55 -5.28
N ALA A 108 -14.27 -11.29 -5.34
CA ALA A 108 -13.77 -10.32 -6.31
C ALA A 108 -12.25 -10.13 -6.18
N LEU A 109 -11.75 -10.00 -4.95
CA LEU A 109 -10.32 -9.87 -4.71
C LEU A 109 -9.53 -11.09 -5.19
N LYS A 110 -10.04 -12.30 -4.95
CA LYS A 110 -9.41 -13.53 -5.47
C LYS A 110 -9.35 -13.55 -7.00
N GLN A 111 -10.40 -13.07 -7.68
CA GLN A 111 -10.41 -12.96 -9.13
C GLN A 111 -9.39 -11.92 -9.62
N LEU A 112 -9.32 -10.73 -8.98
CA LEU A 112 -8.34 -9.71 -9.34
C LEU A 112 -6.89 -10.18 -9.13
N ILE A 113 -6.65 -11.07 -8.18
CA ILE A 113 -5.35 -11.67 -7.94
C ILE A 113 -5.05 -12.79 -8.94
N GLY A 114 -5.99 -13.73 -9.13
CA GLY A 114 -5.77 -14.99 -9.83
C GLY A 114 -6.13 -14.98 -11.30
N ASP A 115 -7.14 -14.20 -11.70
CA ASP A 115 -7.70 -14.18 -13.05
C ASP A 115 -7.33 -12.87 -13.81
N ALA A 116 -6.30 -12.16 -13.37
CA ALA A 116 -5.77 -11.01 -14.08
C ALA A 116 -4.42 -11.31 -14.74
N ASN A 117 -4.21 -10.71 -15.92
CA ASN A 117 -2.98 -10.83 -16.69
C ASN A 117 -1.87 -9.91 -16.13
N TRP A 118 -1.42 -10.21 -14.93
CA TRP A 118 -0.31 -9.49 -14.31
C TRP A 118 1.02 -9.72 -15.05
N GLY A 119 1.17 -10.86 -15.74
CA GLY A 119 2.42 -11.24 -16.39
C GLY A 119 3.56 -11.47 -15.38
N ASP A 120 4.78 -11.24 -15.83
CA ASP A 120 5.96 -11.30 -14.97
C ASP A 120 6.13 -9.96 -14.25
N LEU A 121 6.09 -10.01 -12.92
CA LEU A 121 6.33 -8.86 -12.04
C LEU A 121 7.54 -9.12 -11.15
N ASP A 122 8.31 -8.08 -10.88
CA ASP A 122 9.33 -8.09 -9.83
C ASP A 122 8.67 -7.82 -8.47
N TYR A 123 7.74 -6.86 -8.43
CA TYR A 123 7.00 -6.48 -7.23
C TYR A 123 5.49 -6.44 -7.49
N PHE A 124 4.74 -7.02 -6.57
CA PHE A 124 3.29 -6.94 -6.55
C PHE A 124 2.85 -6.32 -5.23
N LEU A 125 2.38 -5.07 -5.28
CA LEU A 125 1.91 -4.32 -4.13
C LEU A 125 0.40 -4.46 -3.98
N ILE A 126 -0.07 -4.64 -2.76
CA ILE A 126 -1.49 -4.70 -2.44
C ILE A 126 -1.80 -3.62 -1.40
N ASP A 127 -2.62 -2.65 -1.78
CA ASP A 127 -3.14 -1.63 -0.87
C ASP A 127 -4.38 -2.18 -0.16
N LEU A 128 -4.21 -2.50 1.13
CA LEU A 128 -5.25 -3.12 1.94
C LEU A 128 -6.15 -2.06 2.60
N PRO A 129 -7.44 -2.36 2.83
CA PRO A 129 -8.33 -1.45 3.57
C PRO A 129 -7.82 -1.19 4.99
N PRO A 130 -8.28 -0.10 5.64
CA PRO A 130 -7.94 0.16 7.03
C PRO A 130 -8.51 -0.91 7.96
N GLY A 131 -7.89 -1.07 9.13
CA GLY A 131 -8.35 -2.02 10.14
C GLY A 131 -7.92 -3.47 9.89
N THR A 132 -8.62 -4.41 10.50
CA THR A 132 -8.44 -5.87 10.35
C THR A 132 -9.75 -6.43 9.81
N SER A 133 -9.83 -6.65 8.52
CA SER A 133 -11.04 -7.15 7.85
C SER A 133 -10.79 -8.53 7.23
N ASP A 134 -11.86 -9.18 6.79
CA ASP A 134 -11.80 -10.43 6.03
C ASP A 134 -10.94 -10.32 4.77
N ILE A 135 -10.78 -9.11 4.23
CA ILE A 135 -9.89 -8.82 3.09
C ILE A 135 -8.43 -9.17 3.40
N HIS A 136 -7.95 -8.83 4.60
CA HIS A 136 -6.58 -9.17 5.02
C HIS A 136 -6.39 -10.68 5.07
N LEU A 137 -7.36 -11.40 5.64
CA LEU A 137 -7.33 -12.86 5.68
C LEU A 137 -7.39 -13.46 4.27
N THR A 138 -8.23 -12.90 3.39
CA THR A 138 -8.33 -13.35 2.01
C THR A 138 -6.99 -13.23 1.28
N VAL A 139 -6.28 -12.11 1.44
CA VAL A 139 -4.97 -11.90 0.80
C VAL A 139 -3.95 -12.93 1.28
N VAL A 140 -3.78 -13.11 2.60
CA VAL A 140 -2.80 -14.07 3.14
C VAL A 140 -3.16 -15.54 2.86
N GLN A 141 -4.43 -15.83 2.59
CA GLN A 141 -4.89 -17.15 2.17
C GLN A 141 -4.79 -17.39 0.66
N THR A 142 -4.63 -16.33 -0.12
CA THR A 142 -4.56 -16.41 -1.59
C THR A 142 -3.13 -16.29 -2.08
N LEU A 143 -2.30 -15.53 -1.39
CA LEU A 143 -0.92 -15.24 -1.77
C LEU A 143 0.07 -15.54 -0.64
N ALA A 144 1.21 -16.09 -1.01
CA ALA A 144 2.37 -16.17 -0.15
C ALA A 144 3.06 -14.79 -0.11
N LEU A 145 2.72 -13.97 0.87
CA LEU A 145 3.25 -12.61 0.97
C LEU A 145 4.73 -12.64 1.38
N THR A 146 5.58 -11.95 0.64
CA THR A 146 6.99 -11.78 0.99
C THR A 146 7.13 -11.03 2.32
N GLY A 147 6.26 -10.05 2.57
CA GLY A 147 6.20 -9.32 3.83
C GLY A 147 5.18 -8.19 3.79
N ALA A 148 5.00 -7.54 4.92
CA ALA A 148 4.10 -6.41 5.09
C ALA A 148 4.89 -5.12 5.43
N ILE A 149 4.43 -4.01 4.85
CA ILE A 149 4.89 -2.66 5.19
C ILE A 149 3.78 -1.99 5.98
N VAL A 150 4.11 -1.41 7.13
CA VAL A 150 3.16 -0.70 7.98
C VAL A 150 3.38 0.80 7.85
N VAL A 151 2.34 1.53 7.49
CA VAL A 151 2.37 2.99 7.38
C VAL A 151 1.69 3.62 8.58
N SER A 152 2.32 4.61 9.20
CA SER A 152 1.77 5.36 10.32
C SER A 152 2.15 6.83 10.22
N THR A 153 1.47 7.67 10.99
CA THR A 153 1.91 9.04 11.29
C THR A 153 2.55 9.07 12.67
N PRO A 154 3.25 10.15 13.07
CA PRO A 154 3.83 10.26 14.41
C PRO A 154 2.82 10.33 15.56
N GLN A 155 1.52 10.45 15.27
CA GLN A 155 0.46 10.59 16.27
C GLN A 155 0.26 9.32 17.10
N ALA A 156 0.07 9.45 18.41
CA ALA A 156 -0.08 8.33 19.33
C ALA A 156 -1.21 7.36 18.94
N VAL A 157 -2.33 7.87 18.46
CA VAL A 157 -3.46 7.04 18.03
C VAL A 157 -3.09 6.18 16.82
N ALA A 158 -2.43 6.76 15.81
CA ALA A 158 -1.97 6.04 14.62
C ALA A 158 -0.91 5.00 14.98
N LEU A 159 -0.02 5.30 15.92
CA LEU A 159 1.01 4.38 16.39
C LEU A 159 0.41 3.18 17.14
N ALA A 160 -0.63 3.41 17.95
CA ALA A 160 -1.34 2.32 18.62
C ALA A 160 -1.97 1.35 17.61
N ASP A 161 -2.54 1.88 16.53
CA ASP A 161 -3.11 1.07 15.47
C ASP A 161 -2.02 0.37 14.64
N ALA A 162 -0.91 1.03 14.36
CA ALA A 162 0.24 0.40 13.69
C ALA A 162 0.76 -0.80 14.50
N ARG A 163 0.86 -0.67 15.82
CA ARG A 163 1.24 -1.77 16.73
C ARG A 163 0.29 -2.96 16.61
N LYS A 164 -1.04 -2.72 16.59
CA LYS A 164 -2.03 -3.79 16.36
C LYS A 164 -1.82 -4.49 15.02
N GLY A 165 -1.51 -3.71 13.98
CA GLY A 165 -1.25 -4.24 12.66
C GLY A 165 -0.02 -5.15 12.59
N ILE A 166 1.07 -4.72 13.19
CA ILE A 166 2.29 -5.52 13.29
C ILE A 166 1.95 -6.84 13.99
N ASN A 167 1.31 -6.78 15.16
CA ASN A 167 0.95 -7.96 15.93
C ASN A 167 0.04 -8.93 15.16
N MET A 168 -0.87 -8.42 14.33
CA MET A 168 -1.71 -9.28 13.49
C MET A 168 -0.88 -10.06 12.46
N PHE A 169 0.06 -9.40 11.78
CA PHE A 169 0.87 -10.05 10.76
C PHE A 169 1.86 -11.05 11.34
N VAL A 170 2.48 -10.74 12.49
CA VAL A 170 3.44 -11.64 13.15
C VAL A 170 2.77 -12.75 13.97
N ASN A 171 1.45 -12.73 14.12
CA ASN A 171 0.73 -13.80 14.80
C ASN A 171 1.03 -15.14 14.13
N GLU A 172 1.23 -16.20 14.92
CA GLU A 172 1.59 -17.54 14.42
C GLU A 172 0.65 -18.10 13.34
N LYS A 173 -0.64 -17.72 13.39
CA LYS A 173 -1.63 -18.15 12.39
C LYS A 173 -1.51 -17.41 11.05
N VAL A 174 -0.92 -16.22 11.02
CA VAL A 174 -0.76 -15.39 9.83
C VAL A 174 0.69 -15.46 9.34
N ASN A 175 1.64 -15.33 10.25
CA ASN A 175 3.08 -15.49 10.05
C ASN A 175 3.64 -14.78 8.81
N VAL A 176 3.27 -13.51 8.64
CA VAL A 176 3.78 -12.65 7.57
C VAL A 176 4.86 -11.74 8.15
N PRO A 177 6.10 -11.77 7.63
CA PRO A 177 7.17 -10.90 8.11
C PRO A 177 6.84 -9.42 7.94
N ILE A 178 7.27 -8.58 8.88
CA ILE A 178 7.22 -7.13 8.73
C ILE A 178 8.52 -6.65 8.09
N LEU A 179 8.43 -6.11 6.88
CA LEU A 179 9.57 -5.51 6.18
C LEU A 179 10.00 -4.20 6.83
N GLY A 180 9.06 -3.50 7.43
CA GLY A 180 9.33 -2.30 8.23
C GLY A 180 8.17 -1.33 8.30
N LEU A 181 8.43 -0.20 9.00
CA LEU A 181 7.51 0.93 9.14
C LEU A 181 7.88 2.06 8.20
N VAL A 182 6.85 2.76 7.71
CA VAL A 182 6.97 4.07 7.05
C VAL A 182 6.31 5.11 7.95
N GLU A 183 7.06 6.14 8.33
CA GLU A 183 6.50 7.31 9.00
C GLU A 183 6.06 8.33 7.94
N ASN A 184 4.77 8.36 7.66
CA ASN A 184 4.19 9.37 6.78
C ASN A 184 3.81 10.63 7.58
N MET A 185 3.77 11.78 6.92
CA MET A 185 3.50 13.07 7.57
C MET A 185 4.49 13.36 8.73
N ALA A 186 5.74 12.97 8.53
CA ALA A 186 6.79 13.03 9.58
C ALA A 186 7.08 14.47 10.04
N TRP A 187 7.06 15.41 9.13
CA TRP A 187 7.18 16.85 9.38
C TRP A 187 6.58 17.64 8.21
N PHE A 188 6.30 18.90 8.46
CA PHE A 188 5.92 19.85 7.42
C PHE A 188 7.11 20.74 7.06
N THR A 189 7.33 20.98 5.77
CA THR A 189 8.31 21.93 5.26
C THR A 189 7.57 22.92 4.36
N PRO A 190 7.50 24.23 4.76
CA PRO A 190 6.96 25.27 3.90
C PRO A 190 7.83 25.49 2.66
N ALA A 191 7.20 25.87 1.55
CA ALA A 191 7.92 26.14 0.31
C ALA A 191 8.90 27.33 0.45
N GLU A 192 8.53 28.32 1.25
CA GLU A 192 9.35 29.53 1.51
C GLU A 192 10.55 29.26 2.45
N LEU A 193 10.51 28.16 3.20
CA LEU A 193 11.53 27.79 4.18
C LEU A 193 11.92 26.31 4.03
N PRO A 194 12.58 25.94 2.93
CA PRO A 194 12.80 24.53 2.56
C PRO A 194 13.72 23.77 3.55
N GLU A 195 14.51 24.48 4.35
CA GLU A 195 15.38 23.88 5.37
C GLU A 195 14.67 23.65 6.72
N ASN A 196 13.46 24.23 6.91
CA ASN A 196 12.75 24.15 8.16
C ASN A 196 11.85 22.92 8.24
N LYS A 197 11.85 22.26 9.40
CA LYS A 197 11.00 21.11 9.69
C LYS A 197 10.09 21.42 10.87
N TYR A 198 8.78 21.36 10.63
CA TYR A 198 7.77 21.56 11.66
C TYR A 198 7.07 20.22 11.97
N TYR A 199 7.22 19.74 13.19
CA TYR A 199 6.67 18.44 13.62
C TYR A 199 5.23 18.58 14.13
N ILE A 200 4.30 18.82 13.21
CA ILE A 200 2.90 19.13 13.52
C ILE A 200 2.20 17.97 14.22
N PHE A 201 2.52 16.73 13.84
CA PHE A 201 1.90 15.52 14.37
C PHE A 201 2.75 14.78 15.41
N GLY A 202 3.81 15.38 15.89
CA GLY A 202 4.79 14.75 16.77
C GLY A 202 6.11 14.46 16.07
N LYS A 203 7.12 14.09 16.84
CA LYS A 203 8.48 13.84 16.34
C LYS A 203 8.87 12.39 16.52
N GLU A 204 9.27 11.74 15.42
CA GLU A 204 9.88 10.40 15.42
C GLU A 204 9.03 9.31 16.11
N GLY A 205 7.70 9.44 16.06
CA GLY A 205 6.80 8.49 16.73
C GLY A 205 6.90 7.08 16.14
N ALA A 206 6.88 6.96 14.81
CA ALA A 206 7.00 5.66 14.17
C ALA A 206 8.43 5.10 14.26
N LYS A 207 9.45 5.95 14.31
CA LYS A 207 10.82 5.52 14.56
C LYS A 207 10.96 4.84 15.94
N LYS A 208 10.41 5.45 16.97
CA LYS A 208 10.40 4.86 18.33
C LYS A 208 9.62 3.53 18.34
N LEU A 209 8.45 3.50 17.69
CA LEU A 209 7.68 2.27 17.57
C LEU A 209 8.46 1.18 16.83
N ALA A 210 9.18 1.52 15.77
CA ALA A 210 10.03 0.59 15.03
C ALA A 210 11.11 -0.03 15.93
N GLU A 211 11.77 0.80 16.74
CA GLU A 211 12.77 0.36 17.72
C GLU A 211 12.15 -0.56 18.78
N GLU A 212 11.00 -0.17 19.37
CA GLU A 212 10.28 -0.98 20.36
C GLU A 212 9.81 -2.32 19.83
N MET A 213 9.37 -2.37 18.57
CA MET A 213 8.87 -3.60 17.93
C MET A 213 9.97 -4.39 17.22
N ASN A 214 11.22 -3.91 17.28
CA ASN A 214 12.37 -4.50 16.59
C ASN A 214 12.13 -4.73 15.09
N VAL A 215 11.55 -3.73 14.42
CA VAL A 215 11.32 -3.73 12.97
C VAL A 215 12.04 -2.53 12.32
N PRO A 216 12.46 -2.63 11.05
CA PRO A 216 13.13 -1.53 10.37
C PRO A 216 12.24 -0.30 10.21
N LEU A 217 12.80 0.92 10.30
CA LEU A 217 12.20 2.13 9.76
C LEU A 217 12.64 2.25 8.29
N LEU A 218 11.71 2.12 7.35
CA LEU A 218 11.99 2.15 5.91
C LEU A 218 12.21 3.56 5.38
N GLY A 219 11.49 4.53 5.95
CA GLY A 219 11.58 5.91 5.53
C GLY A 219 10.63 6.82 6.28
N GLN A 220 10.89 8.12 6.16
CA GLN A 220 10.07 9.20 6.70
C GLN A 220 9.67 10.11 5.53
N ILE A 221 8.37 10.30 5.34
CA ILE A 221 7.82 11.10 4.26
C ILE A 221 7.32 12.43 4.82
N PRO A 222 7.84 13.57 4.36
CA PRO A 222 7.38 14.87 4.79
C PRO A 222 6.01 15.22 4.22
N ILE A 223 5.28 16.11 4.89
CA ILE A 223 4.14 16.80 4.29
C ILE A 223 4.70 18.00 3.53
N VAL A 224 4.32 18.10 2.27
CA VAL A 224 4.48 19.33 1.48
C VAL A 224 3.16 19.61 0.79
N GLN A 225 2.87 20.88 0.51
CA GLN A 225 1.61 21.28 -0.11
C GLN A 225 1.39 20.55 -1.44
N SER A 226 2.44 20.32 -2.20
CA SER A 226 2.40 19.61 -3.48
C SER A 226 1.91 18.15 -3.40
N ILE A 227 1.99 17.48 -2.25
CA ILE A 227 1.44 16.11 -2.10
C ILE A 227 -0.07 16.11 -2.23
N CYS A 228 -0.75 17.03 -1.55
CA CYS A 228 -2.21 17.14 -1.61
C CYS A 228 -2.66 17.53 -3.01
N GLU A 229 -2.00 18.53 -3.61
CA GLU A 229 -2.30 18.98 -4.97
C GLU A 229 -2.04 17.90 -6.02
N SER A 230 -0.99 17.10 -5.87
CA SER A 230 -0.67 16.00 -6.79
C SER A 230 -1.66 14.84 -6.65
N GLY A 231 -2.08 14.51 -5.44
CA GLY A 231 -3.11 13.51 -5.19
C GLY A 231 -4.44 13.91 -5.85
N ASP A 232 -4.83 15.16 -5.72
CA ASP A 232 -6.05 15.70 -6.34
C ASP A 232 -5.94 15.82 -7.87
N LYS A 233 -4.75 16.07 -8.38
CA LYS A 233 -4.46 16.12 -9.84
C LYS A 233 -4.19 14.73 -10.45
N GLY A 234 -4.19 13.65 -9.65
CA GLY A 234 -3.93 12.28 -10.11
C GLY A 234 -2.51 12.07 -10.65
N THR A 235 -1.54 12.83 -10.15
CA THR A 235 -0.13 12.74 -10.55
C THR A 235 0.72 12.38 -9.34
N PRO A 236 1.17 11.13 -9.18
CA PRO A 236 2.01 10.72 -8.07
C PRO A 236 3.28 11.57 -7.96
N VAL A 237 3.60 12.06 -6.75
CA VAL A 237 4.77 12.93 -6.53
C VAL A 237 6.10 12.23 -6.76
N ALA A 238 6.15 10.91 -6.70
CA ALA A 238 7.32 10.11 -7.02
C ALA A 238 7.77 10.24 -8.49
N LEU A 239 6.93 10.77 -9.36
CA LEU A 239 7.28 11.06 -10.76
C LEU A 239 8.31 12.19 -10.86
N ASP A 240 8.30 13.16 -9.93
CA ASP A 240 9.23 14.29 -9.92
C ASP A 240 10.30 14.11 -8.83
N GLU A 241 11.45 13.62 -9.25
CA GLU A 241 12.62 13.41 -8.39
C GLU A 241 13.33 14.70 -7.94
N ASN A 242 12.99 15.85 -8.53
CA ASN A 242 13.55 17.13 -8.13
C ASN A 242 12.88 17.67 -6.85
N THR A 243 11.73 17.11 -6.46
CA THR A 243 11.05 17.49 -5.23
C THR A 243 11.60 16.74 -4.01
N VAL A 244 11.50 17.36 -2.83
CA VAL A 244 11.90 16.71 -1.54
C VAL A 244 11.11 15.40 -1.34
N THR A 245 9.82 15.44 -1.66
CA THR A 245 8.94 14.28 -1.47
C THR A 245 9.19 13.19 -2.50
N GLY A 246 9.41 13.57 -3.78
CA GLY A 246 9.76 12.60 -4.82
C GLY A 246 11.04 11.85 -4.46
N ARG A 247 12.07 12.55 -4.00
CA ARG A 247 13.31 11.92 -3.49
C ARG A 247 13.05 11.03 -2.29
N ALA A 248 12.16 11.43 -1.35
CA ALA A 248 11.82 10.62 -0.19
C ALA A 248 11.18 9.27 -0.62
N PHE A 249 10.31 9.28 -1.62
CA PHE A 249 9.72 8.05 -2.16
C PHE A 249 10.73 7.18 -2.93
N LEU A 250 11.66 7.76 -3.67
CA LEU A 250 12.74 7.00 -4.31
C LEU A 250 13.65 6.34 -3.28
N GLN A 251 13.96 7.03 -2.18
CA GLN A 251 14.73 6.47 -1.07
C GLN A 251 13.95 5.38 -0.33
N LEU A 252 12.64 5.56 -0.15
CA LEU A 252 11.76 4.55 0.41
C LEU A 252 11.77 3.28 -0.45
N ALA A 253 11.63 3.41 -1.77
CA ALA A 253 11.69 2.28 -2.69
C ALA A 253 13.02 1.52 -2.57
N ALA A 254 14.15 2.23 -2.55
CA ALA A 254 15.46 1.62 -2.35
C ALA A 254 15.59 0.90 -0.99
N SER A 255 14.96 1.44 0.06
CA SER A 255 14.93 0.79 1.39
C SER A 255 14.07 -0.47 1.38
N VAL A 256 12.93 -0.44 0.70
CA VAL A 256 12.07 -1.61 0.51
C VAL A 256 12.80 -2.72 -0.22
N VAL A 257 13.45 -2.41 -1.35
CA VAL A 257 14.26 -3.39 -2.12
C VAL A 257 15.29 -4.06 -1.22
N ARG A 258 16.09 -3.27 -0.48
CA ARG A 258 17.09 -3.83 0.45
C ARG A 258 16.49 -4.75 1.51
N GLN A 259 15.32 -4.40 2.06
CA GLN A 259 14.67 -5.24 3.07
C GLN A 259 14.06 -6.51 2.48
N VAL A 260 13.54 -6.45 1.26
CA VAL A 260 13.06 -7.64 0.54
C VAL A 260 14.23 -8.58 0.24
N ASP A 261 15.33 -8.06 -0.28
CA ASP A 261 16.53 -8.86 -0.55
C ASP A 261 17.09 -9.52 0.72
N LYS A 262 17.20 -8.74 1.80
CA LYS A 262 17.64 -9.23 3.10
C LYS A 262 16.71 -10.35 3.60
N ARG A 263 15.39 -10.10 3.58
CA ARG A 263 14.39 -11.09 4.00
C ARG A 263 14.50 -12.37 3.18
N ASN A 264 14.67 -12.29 1.86
CA ASN A 264 14.74 -13.45 0.97
C ASN A 264 16.01 -14.27 1.18
N VAL A 265 17.09 -13.65 1.68
CA VAL A 265 18.32 -14.36 2.06
C VAL A 265 18.22 -15.00 3.45
N GLU A 266 17.59 -14.30 4.41
CA GLU A 266 17.57 -14.70 5.82
C GLU A 266 16.41 -15.63 6.18
N MET A 267 15.33 -15.64 5.42
CA MET A 267 14.09 -16.35 5.74
C MET A 267 13.65 -17.27 4.59
N ALA A 268 13.08 -18.41 4.96
CA ALA A 268 12.40 -19.27 3.99
C ALA A 268 11.23 -18.54 3.29
N PRO A 269 10.84 -18.94 2.06
CA PRO A 269 9.63 -18.44 1.43
C PRO A 269 8.41 -18.55 2.34
N THR A 270 7.58 -17.51 2.35
CA THR A 270 6.31 -17.54 3.08
C THR A 270 5.36 -18.53 2.42
N GLU A 271 4.58 -19.22 3.22
CA GLU A 271 3.52 -20.09 2.72
C GLU A 271 2.17 -19.40 2.80
N VAL A 272 1.26 -19.83 1.91
CA VAL A 272 -0.14 -19.40 1.98
C VAL A 272 -0.79 -19.93 3.26
N VAL A 273 -1.48 -19.06 3.98
CA VAL A 273 -2.12 -19.41 5.25
C VAL A 273 -3.27 -20.39 5.03
N LYS A 274 -3.16 -21.59 5.60
CA LYS A 274 -4.23 -22.59 5.58
C LYS A 274 -5.05 -22.46 6.86
N MET A 275 -6.33 -22.10 6.74
CA MET A 275 -7.23 -22.19 7.91
C MET A 275 -7.51 -23.67 8.22
N GLN A 276 -7.23 -24.10 9.43
CA GLN A 276 -7.79 -25.35 9.93
C GLN A 276 -9.31 -25.20 10.03
N LYS A 277 -10.03 -26.13 9.42
CA LYS A 277 -11.50 -26.21 9.48
C LYS A 277 -11.96 -26.49 10.91
#